data_9aac5a03320ac164db0fd838100cd856
#
_entry.id   9aac5a03320ac164db0fd838100cd856
#
_cell.length_a   1.000
_cell.length_b   1.000
_cell.length_c   1.000
_cell.angle_alpha   90.00
_cell.angle_beta   90.00
_cell.angle_gamma   90.00
#
_symmetry.space_group_name_H-M   'P 1'
#
loop_
_entity.id
_entity.type
_entity.pdbx_description
1 polymer ?
#
loop_
_entity_poly.entity_id
_entity_poly.type
_entity_poly.pdbx_seq_one_letter_code
_entity_poly.pdbx_strand_id
1 'polypeptide(L)' 'DGFILIDYKTDYVPKEDTQKGEELLKERYQVQLDYYGRALTQLTGKKVKEKWIYSFGLRKAIQLG' A
#
# COMPACT_ATOMS: atom_id res chain seq x y z
N ASP A 1 17.12 -2.54 -10.46
CA ASP A 1 16.84 -3.58 -9.49
C ASP A 1 16.30 -3.01 -8.21
N GLY A 2 15.18 -3.55 -7.76
CA GLY A 2 14.54 -3.10 -6.55
C GLY A 2 13.32 -3.94 -6.25
N PHE A 3 12.61 -3.55 -5.19
CA PHE A 3 11.45 -4.28 -4.74
C PHE A 3 10.16 -3.59 -5.14
N ILE A 4 9.13 -4.40 -5.37
CA ILE A 4 7.76 -3.92 -5.42
C ILE A 4 7.12 -4.44 -4.14
N LEU A 5 6.71 -3.53 -3.28
CA LEU A 5 6.12 -3.88 -1.98
C LEU A 5 4.60 -3.91 -2.12
N ILE A 6 4.01 -5.07 -1.84
CA ILE A 6 2.57 -5.26 -1.91
C ILE A 6 2.09 -5.79 -0.57
N ASP A 7 1.11 -5.12 0.01
CA ASP A 7 0.50 -5.55 1.25
C ASP A 7 -0.99 -5.81 1.00
N TYR A 8 -1.52 -6.87 1.57
CA TYR A 8 -2.92 -7.27 1.40
C TYR A 8 -3.73 -6.83 2.61
N LYS A 9 -4.80 -6.08 2.37
CA LYS A 9 -5.65 -5.55 3.44
C LYS A 9 -7.08 -6.05 3.31
N THR A 10 -7.64 -6.46 4.43
CA THR A 10 -9.02 -6.99 4.48
C THR A 10 -9.98 -5.99 5.10
N ASP A 11 -9.57 -4.73 5.28
CA ASP A 11 -10.39 -3.69 5.88
C ASP A 11 -11.72 -3.54 5.17
N TYR A 12 -12.78 -3.32 5.93
CA TYR A 12 -14.07 -2.97 5.34
C TYR A 12 -13.99 -1.56 4.76
N VAL A 13 -14.44 -1.41 3.54
CA VAL A 13 -14.48 -0.12 2.87
C VAL A 13 -15.85 0.05 2.24
N PRO A 14 -16.52 1.21 2.44
CA PRO A 14 -17.81 1.45 1.81
C PRO A 14 -17.70 1.39 0.30
N LYS A 15 -18.54 0.58 -0.33
CA LYS A 15 -18.51 0.39 -1.78
C LYS A 15 -19.25 1.48 -2.54
N GLU A 16 -20.06 2.26 -1.84
CA GLU A 16 -20.84 3.33 -2.44
C GLU A 16 -19.96 4.44 -2.99
N ASP A 17 -18.78 4.65 -2.37
CA ASP A 17 -17.85 5.67 -2.82
C ASP A 17 -16.44 5.07 -2.85
N THR A 18 -16.10 4.46 -3.99
CA THR A 18 -14.81 3.79 -4.18
C THR A 18 -13.65 4.75 -4.05
N GLN A 19 -13.78 5.97 -4.59
CA GLN A 19 -12.72 6.96 -4.52
C GLN A 19 -12.41 7.35 -3.08
N LYS A 20 -13.43 7.57 -2.29
CA LYS A 20 -13.25 7.90 -0.88
C LYS A 20 -12.64 6.75 -0.11
N GLY A 21 -13.04 5.52 -0.45
CA GLY A 21 -12.45 4.32 0.14
C GLY A 21 -10.97 4.21 -0.15
N GLU A 22 -10.57 4.50 -1.40
CA GLU A 22 -9.16 4.48 -1.76
C GLU A 22 -8.36 5.52 -0.98
N GLU A 23 -8.90 6.73 -0.85
CA GLU A 23 -8.24 7.79 -0.10
C GLU A 23 -8.05 7.43 1.37
N LEU A 24 -9.06 6.81 1.98
CA LEU A 24 -8.97 6.37 3.35
C LEU A 24 -7.87 5.32 3.53
N LEU A 25 -7.77 4.37 2.60
CA LEU A 25 -6.75 3.34 2.69
C LEU A 25 -5.36 3.91 2.48
N LYS A 26 -5.20 4.83 1.53
CA LYS A 26 -3.93 5.51 1.32
C LYS A 26 -3.49 6.26 2.57
N GLU A 27 -4.40 7.04 3.14
CA GLU A 27 -4.11 7.83 4.33
C GLU A 27 -3.73 6.92 5.50
N ARG A 28 -4.45 5.81 5.66
CA ARG A 28 -4.25 4.89 6.77
C ARG A 28 -2.92 4.14 6.69
N TYR A 29 -2.53 3.72 5.48
CA TYR A 29 -1.40 2.81 5.32
C TYR A 29 -0.16 3.41 4.68
N GLN A 30 -0.20 4.66 4.24
CA GLN A 30 0.96 5.31 3.61
C GLN A 30 2.19 5.28 4.51
N VAL A 31 2.01 5.70 5.75
CA VAL A 31 3.13 5.76 6.71
C VAL A 31 3.68 4.37 6.98
N GLN A 32 2.79 3.38 7.12
CA GLN A 32 3.20 2.01 7.38
C GLN A 32 4.05 1.43 6.25
N LEU A 33 3.61 1.63 5.01
CA LEU A 33 4.35 1.11 3.87
C LEU A 33 5.64 1.88 3.62
N ASP A 34 5.65 3.18 3.89
CA ASP A 34 6.87 3.96 3.82
C ASP A 34 7.90 3.46 4.84
N TYR A 35 7.45 3.13 6.03
CA TYR A 35 8.32 2.58 7.06
C TYR A 35 8.88 1.22 6.63
N TYR A 36 8.03 0.32 6.13
CA TYR A 36 8.47 -0.99 5.65
C TYR A 36 9.45 -0.85 4.50
N GLY A 37 9.19 0.08 3.59
CA GLY A 37 10.08 0.32 2.45
C GLY A 37 11.46 0.75 2.91
N ARG A 38 11.54 1.64 3.88
CA ARG A 38 12.82 2.08 4.41
C ARG A 38 13.56 0.95 5.12
N ALA A 39 12.84 0.13 5.88
CA ALA A 39 13.44 -1.01 6.56
C ALA A 39 14.03 -2.00 5.57
N LEU A 40 13.29 -2.30 4.50
CA LEU A 40 13.77 -3.19 3.46
C LEU A 40 15.02 -2.64 2.77
N THR A 41 15.03 -1.35 2.49
CA THR A 41 16.19 -0.71 1.87
C THR A 41 17.42 -0.81 2.77
N GLN A 42 17.24 -0.59 4.06
CA GLN A 42 18.35 -0.70 5.02
C GLN A 42 18.89 -2.11 5.12
N LEU A 43 18.00 -3.11 5.09
CA LEU A 43 18.40 -4.50 5.23
C LEU A 43 19.03 -5.08 3.97
N THR A 44 18.61 -4.63 2.81
CA THR A 44 19.01 -5.25 1.55
C THR A 44 19.90 -4.39 0.67
N GLY A 45 19.95 -3.08 0.95
CA GLY A 45 20.67 -2.13 0.11
C GLY A 45 19.95 -1.80 -1.20
N LYS A 46 18.74 -2.32 -1.39
CA LYS A 46 17.97 -2.09 -2.62
C LYS A 46 16.79 -1.19 -2.35
N LYS A 47 16.42 -0.38 -3.34
CA LYS A 47 15.31 0.55 -3.22
C LYS A 47 13.97 -0.16 -3.41
N VAL A 48 12.93 0.39 -2.78
CA VAL A 48 11.56 -0.02 -3.06
C VAL A 48 11.07 0.89 -4.18
N LYS A 49 10.83 0.30 -5.34
CA LYS A 49 10.42 1.05 -6.54
C LYS A 49 8.96 1.46 -6.49
N GLU A 50 8.12 0.58 -6.00
CA GLU A 50 6.67 0.80 -5.95
C GLU A 50 6.12 0.24 -4.66
N LYS A 51 5.09 0.90 -4.16
CA LYS A 51 4.37 0.46 -2.96
C LYS A 51 2.90 0.36 -3.31
N TRP A 52 2.32 -0.79 -3.02
CA TRP A 52 0.93 -1.07 -3.35
C TRP A 52 0.23 -1.70 -2.16
N ILE A 53 -1.06 -1.43 -2.05
CA ILE A 53 -1.93 -2.26 -1.21
C ILE A 53 -2.97 -2.89 -2.10
N TYR A 54 -3.29 -4.15 -1.81
CA TYR A 54 -4.43 -4.79 -2.46
C TYR A 54 -5.56 -4.85 -1.46
N SER A 55 -6.66 -4.18 -1.79
CA SER A 55 -7.82 -4.11 -0.91
C SER A 55 -8.82 -5.19 -1.30
N PHE A 56 -9.04 -6.15 -0.40
CA PHE A 56 -10.08 -7.16 -0.63
C PHE A 56 -11.47 -6.53 -0.53
N GLY A 57 -11.62 -5.48 0.28
CA GLY A 57 -12.88 -4.76 0.38
C GLY A 57 -13.28 -4.08 -0.90
N LEU A 58 -12.33 -3.47 -1.61
CA LEU A 58 -12.57 -2.81 -2.89
C LEU A 58 -12.28 -3.70 -4.08
N ARG A 59 -11.63 -4.83 -3.86
CA ARG A 59 -11.20 -5.77 -4.91
C ARG A 59 -10.33 -5.10 -5.97
N LYS A 60 -9.36 -4.31 -5.50
CA LYS A 60 -8.44 -3.64 -6.42
C LYS A 60 -7.11 -3.33 -5.76
N ALA A 61 -6.09 -3.15 -6.59
CA ALA A 61 -4.78 -2.72 -6.14
C ALA A 61 -4.71 -1.19 -6.17
N ILE A 62 -4.07 -0.62 -5.15
CA ILE A 62 -3.95 0.83 -5.01
C ILE A 62 -2.46 1.15 -4.85
N GLN A 63 -1.94 1.99 -5.71
CA GLN A 63 -0.54 2.38 -5.64
C GLN A 63 -0.36 3.52 -4.65
N LEU A 64 0.62 3.38 -3.76
CA LEU A 64 0.92 4.40 -2.74
C LEU A 64 2.20 5.17 -3.03
N GLY A 65 2.98 4.71 -3.98
CA GLY A 65 4.20 5.43 -4.29
C GLY A 65 5.18 4.69 -5.13
#